data_7cfe2c741052bd25738b89a76d8b5f54
#
_entry.id   7cfe2c741052bd25738b89a76d8b5f54
#
_cell.length_a   1.000
_cell.length_b   1.000
_cell.length_c   1.000
_cell.angle_alpha   90.00
_cell.angle_beta   90.00
_cell.angle_gamma   90.00
#
_symmetry.space_group_name_H-M   'P 1'
#
loop_
_entity.id
_entity.type
_entity.pdbx_description
1 polymer ?
#
loop_
_entity_poly.entity_id
_entity_poly.type
_entity_poly.pdbx_seq_one_letter_code
_entity_poly.pdbx_strand_id
1 'polypeptide(L)'
;MTNARHSIKRGVSLYSYQEETFLRTMSLEDCIRAASEIGAHGIEIIPEQSIPDFTNLTEEFVDTWFAWMEKYGTTPTATNSYLDTKLYPDRWLTVEEQIASIRTDIDVAVRLGMPIVKATINTSPEVMEGAAPYAEEKGVQLLIEVHAPFHYEHPWILEHLEVMHRTQSPALGLMPDMMTYVKRFPRVVSERALRDGANPAIVDYIVELYDDHGDTHALMDIVNYRGGGPVEYGLARVASHYIWTDPRKMLDHMPLIKHIQAKFYEMTEDEVEYSIPYDEIIPVLIEGGFDGYLSSEYEGNRHIQDAFPVDSVEQVRRQHAMFVRLLGEVA
;
A
#
# COMPACT_ATOMS: atom_id res chain seq x y z
N MET A 1 20.95 27.00 0.56
CA MET A 1 19.56 26.54 0.50
C MET A 1 19.21 26.05 1.88
N THR A 2 18.34 26.73 2.58
CA THR A 2 17.89 26.37 3.93
C THR A 2 17.14 25.05 3.81
N ASN A 3 17.63 23.96 4.47
CA ASN A 3 16.90 22.73 4.64
C ASN A 3 15.54 23.07 5.27
N ALA A 4 14.50 23.14 4.46
CA ALA A 4 13.13 23.11 4.97
C ALA A 4 12.99 21.77 5.69
N ARG A 5 12.85 21.80 7.03
CA ARG A 5 12.62 20.60 7.81
C ARG A 5 11.22 20.09 7.43
N HIS A 6 11.18 19.00 6.67
CA HIS A 6 9.92 18.28 6.47
C HIS A 6 9.53 17.58 7.78
N SER A 7 8.25 17.21 7.90
CA SER A 7 7.69 16.45 9.02
C SER A 7 7.32 15.02 8.64
N ILE A 8 7.70 14.57 7.44
CA ILE A 8 7.45 13.23 6.92
C ILE A 8 8.18 12.22 7.81
N LYS A 9 7.47 11.17 8.18
CA LYS A 9 7.95 10.09 9.05
C LYS A 9 8.10 8.80 8.24
N ARG A 10 8.96 7.91 8.69
CA ARG A 10 9.18 6.61 8.04
C ARG A 10 8.54 5.49 8.85
N GLY A 11 7.82 4.60 8.17
CA GLY A 11 7.18 3.43 8.74
C GLY A 11 7.32 2.21 7.84
N VAL A 12 6.89 1.08 8.33
CA VAL A 12 6.81 -0.18 7.59
C VAL A 12 5.44 -0.80 7.80
N SER A 13 4.76 -1.11 6.70
CA SER A 13 3.70 -2.11 6.70
C SER A 13 4.36 -3.47 6.83
N LEU A 14 4.06 -4.21 7.90
CA LEU A 14 4.67 -5.51 8.15
C LEU A 14 4.25 -6.55 7.09
N TYR A 15 3.31 -6.20 6.22
CA TYR A 15 3.04 -6.92 4.97
C TYR A 15 4.30 -7.07 4.11
N SER A 16 5.24 -6.11 4.18
CA SER A 16 6.54 -6.21 3.49
C SER A 16 7.31 -7.48 3.80
N TYR A 17 7.10 -8.06 4.99
CA TYR A 17 7.78 -9.27 5.45
C TYR A 17 6.89 -10.53 5.34
N GLN A 18 5.89 -10.51 4.45
CA GLN A 18 4.90 -11.59 4.32
C GLN A 18 5.54 -12.95 3.96
N GLU A 19 6.62 -12.96 3.17
CA GLU A 19 7.32 -14.19 2.80
C GLU A 19 7.97 -14.82 4.02
N GLU A 20 8.72 -14.05 4.79
CA GLU A 20 9.41 -14.50 5.99
C GLU A 20 8.44 -14.96 7.08
N THR A 21 7.31 -14.25 7.22
CA THR A 21 6.27 -14.64 8.19
C THR A 21 5.52 -15.89 7.75
N PHE A 22 5.23 -16.03 6.46
CA PHE A 22 4.59 -17.23 5.90
C PHE A 22 5.49 -18.47 6.05
N LEU A 23 6.78 -18.32 5.77
CA LEU A 23 7.79 -19.36 5.95
C LEU A 23 8.16 -19.59 7.43
N ARG A 24 7.67 -18.76 8.34
CA ARG A 24 7.95 -18.79 9.78
C ARG A 24 9.44 -18.60 10.11
N THR A 25 10.16 -17.86 9.29
CA THR A 25 11.54 -17.44 9.55
C THR A 25 11.62 -16.16 10.37
N MET A 26 10.53 -15.37 10.41
CA MET A 26 10.36 -14.21 11.27
C MET A 26 9.02 -14.30 12.03
N SER A 27 9.06 -13.97 13.31
CA SER A 27 7.88 -13.70 14.13
C SER A 27 7.40 -12.26 13.94
N LEU A 28 6.20 -11.92 14.44
CA LEU A 28 5.70 -10.54 14.46
C LEU A 28 6.67 -9.61 15.22
N GLU A 29 7.23 -10.06 16.33
CA GLU A 29 8.25 -9.32 17.07
C GLU A 29 9.52 -9.07 16.24
N ASP A 30 9.98 -10.07 15.48
CA ASP A 30 11.13 -9.92 14.60
C ASP A 30 10.90 -8.88 13.51
N CYS A 31 9.68 -8.82 12.95
CA CYS A 31 9.30 -7.82 11.95
C CYS A 31 9.34 -6.38 12.53
N ILE A 32 8.82 -6.19 13.76
CA ILE A 32 8.86 -4.92 14.46
C ILE A 32 10.31 -4.50 14.75
N ARG A 33 11.13 -5.44 15.21
CA ARG A 33 12.56 -5.22 15.45
C ARG A 33 13.28 -4.79 14.17
N ALA A 34 13.06 -5.51 13.05
CA ALA A 34 13.68 -5.19 11.77
C ALA A 34 13.31 -3.78 11.27
N ALA A 35 12.06 -3.35 11.45
CA ALA A 35 11.64 -1.98 11.14
C ALA A 35 12.38 -0.95 12.01
N SER A 36 12.49 -1.20 13.32
CA SER A 36 13.20 -0.33 14.25
C SER A 36 14.69 -0.18 13.90
N GLU A 37 15.36 -1.29 13.56
CA GLU A 37 16.80 -1.32 13.24
C GLU A 37 17.19 -0.44 12.05
N ILE A 38 16.25 -0.18 11.12
CA ILE A 38 16.45 0.71 9.98
C ILE A 38 15.95 2.15 10.24
N GLY A 39 15.56 2.45 11.49
CA GLY A 39 15.05 3.77 11.89
C GLY A 39 13.65 4.06 11.35
N ALA A 40 12.87 3.04 11.01
CA ALA A 40 11.45 3.16 10.68
C ALA A 40 10.63 2.92 11.95
N HIS A 41 10.08 4.00 12.51
CA HIS A 41 9.41 3.92 13.81
C HIS A 41 7.89 3.74 13.71
N GLY A 42 7.29 3.91 12.52
CA GLY A 42 5.87 3.65 12.30
C GLY A 42 5.61 2.19 11.94
N ILE A 43 4.69 1.54 12.64
CA ILE A 43 4.30 0.14 12.38
C ILE A 43 2.87 0.09 11.89
N GLU A 44 2.70 -0.45 10.70
CA GLU A 44 1.41 -0.77 10.11
C GLU A 44 1.27 -2.29 10.00
N ILE A 45 0.06 -2.80 10.27
CA ILE A 45 -0.23 -4.23 10.16
C ILE A 45 -1.49 -4.51 9.35
N ILE A 46 -1.53 -5.72 8.79
CA ILE A 46 -2.76 -6.37 8.35
C ILE A 46 -3.15 -7.36 9.45
N PRO A 47 -4.19 -7.07 10.24
CA PRO A 47 -4.48 -7.85 11.43
C PRO A 47 -4.74 -9.34 11.15
N GLU A 48 -5.44 -9.63 10.06
CA GLU A 48 -5.79 -11.00 9.64
C GLU A 48 -4.54 -11.84 9.33
N GLN A 49 -3.45 -11.20 8.92
CA GLN A 49 -2.18 -11.87 8.62
C GLN A 49 -1.25 -11.91 9.83
N SER A 50 -1.35 -10.91 10.70
CA SER A 50 -0.36 -10.68 11.76
C SER A 50 -0.79 -11.21 13.12
N ILE A 51 -2.12 -11.30 13.38
CA ILE A 51 -2.66 -11.58 14.71
C ILE A 51 -3.41 -12.92 14.67
N PRO A 52 -2.94 -13.93 15.41
CA PRO A 52 -3.71 -15.15 15.56
C PRO A 52 -5.08 -14.86 16.18
N ASP A 53 -6.13 -15.42 15.60
CA ASP A 53 -7.52 -15.25 16.07
C ASP A 53 -7.97 -13.78 16.15
N PHE A 54 -7.63 -13.01 15.11
CA PHE A 54 -7.71 -11.55 14.99
C PHE A 54 -8.99 -10.91 15.57
N THR A 55 -10.16 -11.50 15.37
CA THR A 55 -11.42 -10.96 15.88
C THR A 55 -11.58 -11.11 17.40
N ASN A 56 -10.77 -11.97 18.04
CA ASN A 56 -10.78 -12.26 19.47
C ASN A 56 -9.49 -11.79 20.16
N LEU A 57 -9.12 -10.54 19.96
CA LEU A 57 -7.95 -9.97 20.64
C LEU A 57 -8.00 -10.22 22.15
N THR A 58 -7.00 -10.93 22.67
CA THR A 58 -6.82 -11.10 24.11
C THR A 58 -6.09 -9.89 24.73
N GLU A 59 -6.33 -9.62 26.00
CA GLU A 59 -5.57 -8.58 26.73
C GLU A 59 -4.07 -8.91 26.78
N GLU A 60 -3.71 -10.21 26.90
CA GLU A 60 -2.33 -10.67 26.86
C GLU A 60 -1.63 -10.29 25.54
N PHE A 61 -2.32 -10.42 24.42
CA PHE A 61 -1.76 -9.99 23.14
C PHE A 61 -1.59 -8.47 23.07
N VAL A 62 -2.59 -7.71 23.53
CA VAL A 62 -2.55 -6.25 23.56
C VAL A 62 -1.40 -5.75 24.43
N ASP A 63 -1.24 -6.31 25.63
CA ASP A 63 -0.12 -5.98 26.53
C ASP A 63 1.23 -6.30 25.88
N THR A 64 1.34 -7.45 25.21
CA THR A 64 2.54 -7.88 24.50
C THR A 64 2.86 -6.95 23.33
N TRP A 65 1.84 -6.55 22.57
CA TRP A 65 1.95 -5.59 21.47
C TRP A 65 2.56 -4.26 21.93
N PHE A 66 2.02 -3.68 23.00
CA PHE A 66 2.55 -2.42 23.54
C PHE A 66 3.93 -2.58 24.17
N ALA A 67 4.22 -3.73 24.79
CA ALA A 67 5.57 -4.01 25.28
C ALA A 67 6.60 -4.08 24.15
N TRP A 68 6.26 -4.61 22.97
CA TRP A 68 7.12 -4.57 21.79
C TRP A 68 7.29 -3.15 21.25
N MET A 69 6.21 -2.33 21.22
CA MET A 69 6.31 -0.94 20.78
C MET A 69 7.28 -0.16 21.67
N GLU A 70 7.17 -0.31 22.99
CA GLU A 70 8.08 0.33 23.96
C GLU A 70 9.51 -0.20 23.80
N LYS A 71 9.68 -1.52 23.72
CA LYS A 71 10.99 -2.18 23.62
C LYS A 71 11.79 -1.70 22.41
N TYR A 72 11.15 -1.52 21.29
CA TYR A 72 11.78 -1.16 20.02
C TYR A 72 11.66 0.33 19.66
N GLY A 73 11.00 1.13 20.48
CA GLY A 73 10.79 2.56 20.26
C GLY A 73 9.96 2.83 19.00
N THR A 74 8.99 1.96 18.71
CA THR A 74 8.10 2.06 17.55
C THR A 74 6.72 2.53 17.97
N THR A 75 5.90 2.92 16.99
CA THR A 75 4.55 3.46 17.21
C THR A 75 3.57 2.81 16.24
N PRO A 76 2.41 2.31 16.71
CA PRO A 76 1.33 1.89 15.84
C PRO A 76 0.86 3.04 14.94
N THR A 77 0.68 2.80 13.63
CA THR A 77 0.29 3.85 12.69
C THR A 77 -1.00 3.56 11.94
N ALA A 78 -1.14 2.39 11.38
CA ALA A 78 -2.31 2.04 10.60
C ALA A 78 -2.60 0.54 10.64
N THR A 79 -3.87 0.21 10.46
CA THR A 79 -4.35 -1.14 10.23
C THR A 79 -5.28 -1.17 9.03
N ASN A 80 -5.57 -2.35 8.50
CA ASN A 80 -6.45 -2.52 7.35
C ASN A 80 -7.84 -2.99 7.77
N SER A 81 -8.83 -2.61 6.98
CA SER A 81 -10.15 -3.24 6.93
C SER A 81 -10.30 -3.96 5.59
N TYR A 82 -10.26 -5.28 5.61
CA TYR A 82 -10.64 -6.11 4.47
C TYR A 82 -12.11 -6.43 4.54
N LEU A 83 -12.90 -5.62 3.85
CA LEU A 83 -14.33 -5.81 3.82
C LEU A 83 -14.71 -7.04 3.00
N ASP A 84 -15.01 -8.17 3.68
CA ASP A 84 -15.47 -9.40 3.03
C ASP A 84 -16.95 -9.28 2.64
N THR A 85 -17.20 -8.66 1.51
CA THR A 85 -18.56 -8.46 1.00
C THR A 85 -19.25 -9.77 0.60
N LYS A 86 -18.51 -10.87 0.48
CA LYS A 86 -18.99 -12.21 0.10
C LYS A 86 -18.99 -13.21 1.25
N LEU A 87 -19.13 -12.73 2.48
CA LEU A 87 -19.20 -13.58 3.68
C LEU A 87 -20.26 -14.67 3.59
N TYR A 88 -21.37 -14.43 2.89
CA TYR A 88 -22.43 -15.40 2.66
C TYR A 88 -22.38 -15.97 1.24
N PRO A 89 -22.64 -17.27 1.05
CA PRO A 89 -22.52 -17.91 -0.26
C PRO A 89 -23.59 -17.48 -1.26
N ASP A 90 -24.74 -17.00 -0.79
CA ASP A 90 -25.95 -16.72 -1.56
C ASP A 90 -26.25 -15.23 -1.75
N ARG A 91 -25.55 -14.35 -1.03
CA ARG A 91 -25.76 -12.90 -1.13
C ARG A 91 -24.51 -12.09 -0.77
N TRP A 92 -24.50 -10.84 -1.14
CA TRP A 92 -23.54 -9.83 -0.66
C TRP A 92 -23.98 -9.29 0.70
N LEU A 93 -23.01 -8.74 1.45
CA LEU A 93 -23.34 -7.95 2.64
C LEU A 93 -24.17 -6.73 2.27
N THR A 94 -25.16 -6.39 3.08
CA THR A 94 -25.85 -5.09 2.99
C THR A 94 -24.91 -3.96 3.41
N VAL A 95 -25.24 -2.72 3.08
CA VAL A 95 -24.46 -1.55 3.49
C VAL A 95 -24.31 -1.46 5.01
N GLU A 96 -25.39 -1.75 5.74
CA GLU A 96 -25.39 -1.75 7.21
C GLU A 96 -24.47 -2.83 7.79
N GLU A 97 -24.43 -4.02 7.18
CA GLU A 97 -23.52 -5.09 7.58
C GLU A 97 -22.07 -4.73 7.28
N GLN A 98 -21.80 -4.07 6.15
CA GLN A 98 -20.47 -3.56 5.80
C GLN A 98 -20.02 -2.49 6.78
N ILE A 99 -20.89 -1.53 7.13
CA ILE A 99 -20.61 -0.51 8.16
C ILE A 99 -20.31 -1.17 9.50
N ALA A 100 -21.09 -2.19 9.89
CA ALA A 100 -20.86 -2.91 11.14
C ALA A 100 -19.50 -3.63 11.16
N SER A 101 -19.07 -4.21 10.03
CA SER A 101 -17.75 -4.81 9.88
C SER A 101 -16.65 -3.77 10.11
N ILE A 102 -16.71 -2.61 9.43
CA ILE A 102 -15.72 -1.52 9.61
C ILE A 102 -15.67 -1.02 11.05
N ARG A 103 -16.82 -0.95 11.75
CA ARG A 103 -16.83 -0.58 13.18
C ARG A 103 -16.06 -1.57 14.04
N THR A 104 -16.15 -2.86 13.73
CA THR A 104 -15.33 -3.88 14.42
C THR A 104 -13.83 -3.65 14.19
N ASP A 105 -13.44 -3.33 12.95
CA ASP A 105 -12.04 -3.03 12.64
C ASP A 105 -11.55 -1.75 13.33
N ILE A 106 -12.42 -0.74 13.45
CA ILE A 106 -12.13 0.47 14.22
C ILE A 106 -11.92 0.14 15.72
N ASP A 107 -12.75 -0.74 16.31
CA ASP A 107 -12.58 -1.16 17.71
C ASP A 107 -11.25 -1.90 17.92
N VAL A 108 -10.84 -2.73 16.96
CA VAL A 108 -9.51 -3.38 16.97
C VAL A 108 -8.40 -2.33 16.87
N ALA A 109 -8.53 -1.36 15.96
CA ALA A 109 -7.56 -0.28 15.81
C ALA A 109 -7.37 0.49 17.12
N VAL A 110 -8.46 0.85 17.79
CA VAL A 110 -8.44 1.52 19.12
C VAL A 110 -7.69 0.71 20.15
N ARG A 111 -7.97 -0.60 20.24
CA ARG A 111 -7.31 -1.49 21.20
C ARG A 111 -5.81 -1.64 20.95
N LEU A 112 -5.36 -1.53 19.71
CA LEU A 112 -3.96 -1.61 19.32
C LEU A 112 -3.27 -0.24 19.23
N GLY A 113 -3.98 0.85 19.57
CA GLY A 113 -3.44 2.21 19.49
C GLY A 113 -3.18 2.71 18.08
N MET A 114 -3.86 2.13 17.07
CA MET A 114 -3.76 2.53 15.67
C MET A 114 -4.65 3.74 15.39
N PRO A 115 -4.11 4.90 15.01
CA PRO A 115 -4.91 6.07 14.70
C PRO A 115 -5.60 6.00 13.34
N ILE A 116 -5.26 5.03 12.49
CA ILE A 116 -5.74 4.93 11.11
C ILE A 116 -6.24 3.52 10.84
N VAL A 117 -7.41 3.43 10.20
CA VAL A 117 -7.92 2.24 9.51
C VAL A 117 -7.91 2.51 8.02
N LYS A 118 -7.17 1.72 7.25
CA LYS A 118 -7.18 1.73 5.79
C LYS A 118 -8.39 0.93 5.30
N ALA A 119 -9.32 1.59 4.64
CA ALA A 119 -10.38 0.95 3.88
C ALA A 119 -9.86 0.59 2.48
N THR A 120 -9.95 -0.68 2.10
CA THR A 120 -9.53 -1.13 0.77
C THR A 120 -10.40 -0.52 -0.32
N ILE A 121 -9.85 -0.45 -1.53
CA ILE A 121 -10.44 0.23 -2.69
C ILE A 121 -11.86 -0.21 -3.06
N ASN A 122 -12.30 -1.39 -2.63
CA ASN A 122 -13.66 -1.90 -2.84
C ASN A 122 -14.71 -1.39 -1.83
N THR A 123 -14.30 -0.64 -0.81
CA THR A 123 -15.22 -0.03 0.15
C THR A 123 -15.98 1.12 -0.53
N SER A 124 -17.31 1.08 -0.54
CA SER A 124 -18.11 2.09 -1.22
C SER A 124 -18.14 3.43 -0.48
N PRO A 125 -18.36 4.56 -1.21
CA PRO A 125 -18.53 5.88 -0.59
C PRO A 125 -19.63 5.91 0.47
N GLU A 126 -20.75 5.19 0.24
CA GLU A 126 -21.87 5.09 1.17
C GLU A 126 -21.45 4.40 2.49
N VAL A 127 -20.64 3.35 2.39
CA VAL A 127 -20.11 2.65 3.57
C VAL A 127 -19.14 3.53 4.35
N MET A 128 -18.25 4.26 3.64
CA MET A 128 -17.34 5.21 4.25
C MET A 128 -18.11 6.31 5.02
N GLU A 129 -19.14 6.88 4.39
CA GLU A 129 -19.99 7.89 5.01
C GLU A 129 -20.70 7.35 6.26
N GLY A 130 -21.29 6.16 6.17
CA GLY A 130 -22.01 5.54 7.28
C GLY A 130 -21.13 5.13 8.46
N ALA A 131 -19.84 4.85 8.22
CA ALA A 131 -18.87 4.51 9.26
C ALA A 131 -18.21 5.75 9.89
N ALA A 132 -18.16 6.90 9.19
CA ALA A 132 -17.46 8.10 9.63
C ALA A 132 -17.85 8.59 11.03
N PRO A 133 -19.13 8.69 11.43
CA PRO A 133 -19.50 9.16 12.77
C PRO A 133 -18.91 8.26 13.89
N TYR A 134 -18.80 6.96 13.65
CA TYR A 134 -18.22 6.04 14.61
C TYR A 134 -16.69 6.22 14.69
N ALA A 135 -16.04 6.39 13.55
CA ALA A 135 -14.62 6.67 13.50
C ALA A 135 -14.27 7.99 14.23
N GLU A 136 -15.10 9.05 14.07
CA GLU A 136 -14.97 10.29 14.79
C GLU A 136 -15.12 10.11 16.31
N GLU A 137 -16.16 9.37 16.76
CA GLU A 137 -16.37 9.06 18.17
C GLU A 137 -15.16 8.37 18.80
N LYS A 138 -14.53 7.47 18.04
CA LYS A 138 -13.36 6.70 18.50
C LYS A 138 -12.03 7.43 18.32
N GLY A 139 -12.00 8.57 17.62
CA GLY A 139 -10.78 9.32 17.33
C GLY A 139 -9.86 8.61 16.32
N VAL A 140 -10.43 7.79 15.44
CA VAL A 140 -9.71 7.04 14.39
C VAL A 140 -10.02 7.66 13.03
N GLN A 141 -9.01 7.71 12.16
CA GLN A 141 -9.21 8.10 10.77
C GLN A 141 -9.49 6.86 9.91
N LEU A 142 -10.51 6.94 9.07
CA LEU A 142 -10.88 5.93 8.08
C LEU A 142 -10.45 6.45 6.71
N LEU A 143 -9.40 5.89 6.13
CA LEU A 143 -8.80 6.35 4.89
C LEU A 143 -9.12 5.39 3.76
N ILE A 144 -9.69 5.92 2.65
CA ILE A 144 -9.82 5.11 1.43
C ILE A 144 -8.46 5.02 0.74
N GLU A 145 -8.08 3.80 0.37
CA GLU A 145 -6.89 3.56 -0.42
C GLU A 145 -7.08 4.04 -1.86
N VAL A 146 -6.17 4.88 -2.37
CA VAL A 146 -6.13 5.25 -3.79
C VAL A 146 -5.11 4.35 -4.46
N HIS A 147 -5.59 3.28 -5.05
CA HIS A 147 -4.79 2.18 -5.59
C HIS A 147 -5.11 1.95 -7.08
N ALA A 148 -4.10 1.70 -7.90
CA ALA A 148 -4.30 1.38 -9.32
C ALA A 148 -5.28 0.20 -9.51
N PRO A 149 -6.15 0.21 -10.53
CA PRO A 149 -6.18 1.17 -11.66
C PRO A 149 -6.92 2.48 -11.37
N PHE A 150 -7.32 2.74 -10.15
CA PHE A 150 -8.00 3.99 -9.78
C PHE A 150 -7.00 5.09 -9.47
N HIS A 151 -7.34 6.31 -9.85
CA HIS A 151 -6.58 7.54 -9.60
C HIS A 151 -7.54 8.66 -9.18
N TYR A 152 -7.03 9.82 -8.80
CA TYR A 152 -7.85 10.91 -8.25
C TYR A 152 -9.01 11.39 -9.15
N GLU A 153 -8.88 11.24 -10.47
CA GLU A 153 -9.90 11.63 -11.46
C GLU A 153 -10.82 10.46 -11.86
N HIS A 154 -10.59 9.27 -11.30
CA HIS A 154 -11.46 8.12 -11.56
C HIS A 154 -12.82 8.36 -10.87
N PRO A 155 -13.98 8.09 -11.54
CA PRO A 155 -15.31 8.32 -10.96
C PRO A 155 -15.48 7.77 -9.55
N TRP A 156 -14.97 6.57 -9.28
CA TRP A 156 -14.99 5.94 -7.96
C TRP A 156 -14.31 6.77 -6.86
N ILE A 157 -13.16 7.35 -7.14
CA ILE A 157 -12.45 8.21 -6.19
C ILE A 157 -13.13 9.57 -6.07
N LEU A 158 -13.67 10.10 -7.19
CA LEU A 158 -14.45 11.37 -7.17
C LEU A 158 -15.68 11.26 -6.27
N GLU A 159 -16.39 10.12 -6.27
CA GLU A 159 -17.53 9.88 -5.38
C GLU A 159 -17.09 9.89 -3.89
N HIS A 160 -15.94 9.31 -3.55
CA HIS A 160 -15.38 9.39 -2.19
C HIS A 160 -15.00 10.82 -1.81
N LEU A 161 -14.38 11.57 -2.72
CA LEU A 161 -14.04 12.98 -2.50
C LEU A 161 -15.31 13.83 -2.31
N GLU A 162 -16.40 13.54 -3.03
CA GLU A 162 -17.69 14.20 -2.83
C GLU A 162 -18.23 13.95 -1.42
N VAL A 163 -18.17 12.71 -0.92
CA VAL A 163 -18.55 12.38 0.46
C VAL A 163 -17.69 13.17 1.46
N MET A 164 -16.38 13.20 1.30
CA MET A 164 -15.47 13.96 2.17
C MET A 164 -15.79 15.46 2.17
N HIS A 165 -16.03 16.02 0.99
CA HIS A 165 -16.37 17.45 0.84
C HIS A 165 -17.76 17.79 1.40
N ARG A 166 -18.73 16.89 1.28
CA ARG A 166 -20.10 17.11 1.77
C ARG A 166 -20.21 16.95 3.27
N THR A 167 -19.58 15.93 3.82
CA THR A 167 -19.64 15.63 5.26
C THR A 167 -18.70 16.49 6.08
N GLN A 168 -17.58 16.93 5.51
CA GLN A 168 -16.49 17.64 6.21
C GLN A 168 -16.00 16.85 7.44
N SER A 169 -16.15 15.52 7.42
CA SER A 169 -15.73 14.66 8.51
C SER A 169 -14.20 14.65 8.65
N PRO A 170 -13.66 14.95 9.84
CA PRO A 170 -12.23 14.87 10.07
C PRO A 170 -11.70 13.43 10.12
N ALA A 171 -12.61 12.47 10.22
CA ALA A 171 -12.25 11.05 10.22
C ALA A 171 -12.05 10.46 8.82
N LEU A 172 -12.51 11.13 7.77
CA LEU A 172 -12.35 10.65 6.40
C LEU A 172 -11.13 11.26 5.72
N GLY A 173 -10.43 10.44 4.92
CA GLY A 173 -9.27 10.90 4.17
C GLY A 173 -8.81 9.90 3.14
N LEU A 174 -7.63 10.17 2.55
CA LEU A 174 -7.02 9.40 1.49
C LEU A 174 -5.72 8.75 1.97
N MET A 175 -5.49 7.54 1.49
CA MET A 175 -4.22 6.82 1.61
C MET A 175 -3.74 6.42 0.21
N PRO A 176 -2.95 7.26 -0.46
CA PRO A 176 -2.37 6.89 -1.75
C PRO A 176 -1.46 5.69 -1.64
N ASP A 177 -1.66 4.72 -2.54
CA ASP A 177 -0.73 3.64 -2.82
C ASP A 177 0.16 4.05 -4.00
N MET A 178 1.46 3.92 -3.84
CA MET A 178 2.43 4.35 -4.85
C MET A 178 2.37 3.54 -6.15
N MET A 179 1.63 2.43 -6.18
CA MET A 179 1.30 1.72 -7.42
C MET A 179 0.54 2.61 -8.44
N THR A 180 -0.11 3.69 -7.98
CA THR A 180 -0.75 4.70 -8.84
C THR A 180 0.28 5.50 -9.67
N TYR A 181 1.58 5.38 -9.34
CA TYR A 181 2.67 6.14 -9.95
C TYR A 181 3.73 5.24 -10.61
N VAL A 182 3.38 4.03 -11.01
CA VAL A 182 4.29 3.13 -11.72
C VAL A 182 4.64 3.74 -13.07
N LYS A 183 5.87 4.22 -13.22
CA LYS A 183 6.36 4.93 -14.41
C LYS A 183 7.00 4.00 -15.43
N ARG A 184 7.67 2.95 -14.94
CA ARG A 184 8.24 1.87 -15.75
C ARG A 184 7.64 0.54 -15.33
N PHE A 185 7.44 -0.34 -16.28
CA PHE A 185 6.91 -1.67 -15.97
C PHE A 185 7.86 -2.41 -15.00
N PRO A 186 7.36 -2.99 -13.89
CA PRO A 186 8.23 -3.67 -12.95
C PRO A 186 8.92 -4.87 -13.59
N ARG A 187 10.24 -4.83 -13.70
CA ARG A 187 11.00 -5.89 -14.39
C ARG A 187 10.86 -7.25 -13.72
N VAL A 188 10.74 -7.31 -12.39
CA VAL A 188 10.49 -8.57 -11.68
C VAL A 188 9.21 -9.28 -12.16
N VAL A 189 8.21 -8.53 -12.61
CA VAL A 189 6.96 -9.07 -13.15
C VAL A 189 7.17 -9.62 -14.56
N SER A 190 7.84 -8.87 -15.46
CA SER A 190 8.15 -9.35 -16.81
C SER A 190 9.13 -10.53 -16.82
N GLU A 191 10.14 -10.50 -15.97
CA GLU A 191 11.08 -11.60 -15.79
C GLU A 191 10.39 -12.86 -15.26
N ARG A 192 9.42 -12.71 -14.34
CA ARG A 192 8.58 -13.82 -13.90
C ARG A 192 7.81 -14.43 -15.05
N ALA A 193 7.17 -13.63 -15.90
CA ALA A 193 6.45 -14.12 -17.07
C ALA A 193 7.38 -14.88 -18.04
N LEU A 194 8.62 -14.42 -18.24
CA LEU A 194 9.62 -15.14 -19.05
C LEU A 194 9.97 -16.49 -18.45
N ARG A 195 10.16 -16.59 -17.11
CA ARG A 195 10.42 -17.86 -16.42
C ARG A 195 9.22 -18.80 -16.48
N ASP A 196 8.00 -18.27 -16.48
CA ASP A 196 6.76 -19.03 -16.65
C ASP A 196 6.52 -19.47 -18.10
N GLY A 197 7.45 -19.14 -19.03
CA GLY A 197 7.47 -19.60 -20.41
C GLY A 197 6.80 -18.67 -21.42
N ALA A 198 6.59 -17.41 -21.08
CA ALA A 198 6.06 -16.41 -22.03
C ALA A 198 6.99 -16.22 -23.24
N ASN A 199 6.41 -15.89 -24.39
CA ASN A 199 7.14 -15.52 -25.57
C ASN A 199 7.87 -14.17 -25.36
N PRO A 200 9.23 -14.14 -25.44
CA PRO A 200 9.99 -12.92 -25.17
C PRO A 200 9.57 -11.72 -26.05
N ALA A 201 9.27 -11.95 -27.31
CA ALA A 201 8.88 -10.89 -28.23
C ALA A 201 7.50 -10.24 -27.87
N ILE A 202 6.63 -11.01 -27.20
CA ILE A 202 5.36 -10.47 -26.68
C ILE A 202 5.60 -9.74 -25.36
N VAL A 203 6.45 -10.29 -24.50
CA VAL A 203 6.83 -9.63 -23.24
C VAL A 203 7.50 -8.27 -23.52
N ASP A 204 8.50 -8.25 -24.41
CA ASP A 204 9.19 -7.02 -24.81
C ASP A 204 8.21 -5.97 -25.33
N TYR A 205 7.27 -6.40 -26.20
CA TYR A 205 6.24 -5.49 -26.73
C TYR A 205 5.35 -4.90 -25.64
N ILE A 206 4.93 -5.71 -24.65
CA ILE A 206 4.09 -5.22 -23.54
C ILE A 206 4.86 -4.20 -22.70
N VAL A 207 6.11 -4.50 -22.37
CA VAL A 207 6.97 -3.63 -21.56
C VAL A 207 7.26 -2.32 -22.30
N GLU A 208 7.69 -2.39 -23.57
CA GLU A 208 7.97 -1.20 -24.39
C GLU A 208 6.72 -0.30 -24.52
N LEU A 209 5.55 -0.89 -24.81
CA LEU A 209 4.31 -0.13 -24.91
C LEU A 209 3.96 0.59 -23.61
N TYR A 210 4.15 -0.09 -22.48
CA TYR A 210 3.90 0.50 -21.16
C TYR A 210 4.88 1.64 -20.85
N ASP A 211 6.18 1.39 -21.03
CA ASP A 211 7.24 2.34 -20.70
C ASP A 211 7.21 3.59 -21.61
N ASP A 212 6.72 3.44 -22.85
CA ASP A 212 6.44 4.54 -23.77
C ASP A 212 5.10 5.27 -23.46
N HIS A 213 4.42 4.89 -22.37
CA HIS A 213 3.09 5.41 -22.00
C HIS A 213 2.03 5.25 -23.08
N GLY A 214 2.12 4.17 -23.86
CA GLY A 214 1.15 3.81 -24.88
C GLY A 214 -0.19 3.37 -24.31
N ASP A 215 -1.19 3.24 -25.18
CA ASP A 215 -2.51 2.77 -24.80
C ASP A 215 -2.48 1.26 -24.46
N THR A 216 -2.65 0.94 -23.19
CA THR A 216 -2.65 -0.43 -22.67
C THR A 216 -4.04 -1.09 -22.68
N HIS A 217 -5.11 -0.36 -23.02
CA HIS A 217 -6.48 -0.90 -23.01
C HIS A 217 -6.69 -2.03 -24.02
N ALA A 218 -6.02 -1.97 -25.17
CA ALA A 218 -6.13 -2.99 -26.21
C ALA A 218 -5.09 -4.13 -26.07
N LEU A 219 -4.24 -4.12 -25.02
CA LEU A 219 -3.13 -5.07 -24.91
C LEU A 219 -3.58 -6.53 -24.95
N MET A 220 -4.68 -6.88 -24.30
CA MET A 220 -5.16 -8.27 -24.30
C MET A 220 -5.57 -8.75 -25.70
N ASP A 221 -6.20 -7.90 -26.49
CA ASP A 221 -6.57 -8.21 -27.89
C ASP A 221 -5.32 -8.33 -28.78
N ILE A 222 -4.33 -7.45 -28.56
CA ILE A 222 -3.07 -7.46 -29.29
C ILE A 222 -2.28 -8.72 -28.99
N VAL A 223 -2.20 -9.12 -27.72
CA VAL A 223 -1.53 -10.37 -27.28
C VAL A 223 -2.19 -11.57 -27.95
N ASN A 224 -3.51 -11.63 -27.95
CA ASN A 224 -4.26 -12.70 -28.60
C ASN A 224 -3.98 -12.72 -30.12
N TYR A 225 -3.99 -11.57 -30.78
CA TYR A 225 -3.67 -11.46 -32.21
C TYR A 225 -2.24 -11.91 -32.54
N ARG A 226 -1.27 -11.68 -31.63
CA ARG A 226 0.12 -12.11 -31.75
C ARG A 226 0.34 -13.59 -31.38
N GLY A 227 -0.71 -14.32 -31.04
CA GLY A 227 -0.65 -15.74 -30.67
C GLY A 227 -0.12 -15.99 -29.25
N GLY A 228 -0.25 -15.01 -28.35
CA GLY A 228 0.11 -15.17 -26.95
C GLY A 228 -0.78 -16.17 -26.21
N GLY A 229 -0.22 -16.84 -25.21
CA GLY A 229 -0.90 -17.79 -24.36
C GLY A 229 -1.38 -17.18 -23.03
N PRO A 230 -1.77 -18.03 -22.07
CA PRO A 230 -2.29 -17.57 -20.77
C PRO A 230 -1.32 -16.71 -19.96
N VAL A 231 0.00 -16.94 -20.08
CA VAL A 231 1.02 -16.18 -19.34
C VAL A 231 1.10 -14.75 -19.87
N GLU A 232 1.22 -14.61 -21.20
CA GLU A 232 1.25 -13.28 -21.85
C GLU A 232 -0.05 -12.53 -21.65
N TYR A 233 -1.18 -13.23 -21.63
CA TYR A 233 -2.47 -12.63 -21.35
C TYR A 233 -2.55 -12.11 -19.92
N GLY A 234 -2.02 -12.89 -18.96
CA GLY A 234 -1.87 -12.47 -17.56
C GLY A 234 -1.00 -11.22 -17.43
N LEU A 235 0.14 -11.17 -18.13
CA LEU A 235 1.05 -10.04 -18.14
C LEU A 235 0.39 -8.78 -18.74
N ALA A 236 -0.32 -8.92 -19.86
CA ALA A 236 -1.05 -7.82 -20.49
C ALA A 236 -2.12 -7.25 -19.57
N ARG A 237 -2.83 -8.13 -18.83
CA ARG A 237 -3.80 -7.70 -17.82
C ARG A 237 -3.16 -6.92 -16.70
N VAL A 238 -2.00 -7.36 -16.20
CA VAL A 238 -1.25 -6.62 -15.18
C VAL A 238 -0.82 -5.26 -15.71
N ALA A 239 -0.26 -5.19 -16.92
CA ALA A 239 0.14 -3.94 -17.56
C ALA A 239 -1.03 -2.96 -17.77
N SER A 240 -2.24 -3.47 -18.02
CA SER A 240 -3.44 -2.63 -18.14
C SER A 240 -4.00 -2.14 -16.81
N HIS A 241 -3.57 -2.74 -15.69
CA HIS A 241 -3.96 -2.30 -14.34
C HIS A 241 -2.98 -1.27 -13.75
N TYR A 242 -1.69 -1.37 -14.08
CA TYR A 242 -0.75 -0.35 -13.67
C TYR A 242 -1.05 0.95 -14.43
N ILE A 243 -0.97 2.05 -13.72
CA ILE A 243 -1.17 3.37 -14.30
C ILE A 243 -0.01 4.28 -13.95
N TRP A 244 0.23 5.24 -14.83
CA TRP A 244 1.10 6.37 -14.56
C TRP A 244 0.26 7.61 -14.35
N THR A 245 0.34 8.17 -13.15
CA THR A 245 -0.30 9.44 -12.80
C THR A 245 0.78 10.44 -12.37
N ASP A 246 0.67 11.70 -12.79
CA ASP A 246 1.58 12.75 -12.35
C ASP A 246 1.49 12.91 -10.82
N PRO A 247 2.59 12.72 -10.07
CA PRO A 247 2.60 12.88 -8.62
C PRO A 247 2.10 14.25 -8.14
N ARG A 248 2.22 15.29 -8.96
CA ARG A 248 1.75 16.64 -8.61
C ARG A 248 0.24 16.72 -8.39
N LYS A 249 -0.53 15.77 -8.90
CA LYS A 249 -1.98 15.68 -8.60
C LYS A 249 -2.28 15.44 -7.12
N MET A 250 -1.32 14.93 -6.33
CA MET A 250 -1.47 14.85 -4.88
C MET A 250 -1.64 16.22 -4.22
N LEU A 251 -1.07 17.29 -4.80
CA LEU A 251 -1.13 18.63 -4.21
C LEU A 251 -2.55 19.13 -4.06
N ASP A 252 -3.45 18.80 -4.99
CA ASP A 252 -4.86 19.20 -4.95
C ASP A 252 -5.63 18.54 -3.80
N HIS A 253 -5.12 17.39 -3.31
CA HIS A 253 -5.75 16.57 -2.29
C HIS A 253 -4.91 16.45 -1.01
N MET A 254 -3.79 17.17 -0.91
CA MET A 254 -2.84 17.04 0.19
C MET A 254 -3.46 17.15 1.59
N PRO A 255 -4.43 18.04 1.86
CA PRO A 255 -5.07 18.12 3.17
C PRO A 255 -5.82 16.84 3.58
N LEU A 256 -6.24 16.01 2.61
CA LEU A 256 -6.94 14.76 2.83
C LEU A 256 -5.99 13.56 2.94
N ILE A 257 -4.75 13.68 2.45
CA ILE A 257 -3.75 12.60 2.48
C ILE A 257 -3.13 12.56 3.89
N LYS A 258 -3.31 11.43 4.60
CA LYS A 258 -2.88 11.27 6.00
C LYS A 258 -1.81 10.21 6.19
N HIS A 259 -1.73 9.27 5.27
CA HIS A 259 -0.78 8.15 5.29
C HIS A 259 -0.48 7.75 3.85
N ILE A 260 0.66 7.11 3.61
CA ILE A 260 1.07 6.66 2.28
C ILE A 260 1.54 5.21 2.34
N GLN A 261 0.91 4.38 1.51
CA GLN A 261 1.43 3.06 1.16
C GLN A 261 2.59 3.23 0.19
N ALA A 262 3.80 3.23 0.75
CA ALA A 262 5.02 3.40 -0.01
C ALA A 262 5.41 2.08 -0.70
N LYS A 263 4.53 1.63 -1.60
CA LYS A 263 4.69 0.39 -2.36
C LYS A 263 5.95 0.41 -3.22
N PHE A 264 6.57 -0.76 -3.36
CA PHE A 264 7.69 -0.94 -4.26
C PHE A 264 7.84 -2.40 -4.70
N TYR A 265 8.49 -2.58 -5.85
CA TYR A 265 8.68 -3.90 -6.46
C TYR A 265 10.13 -4.35 -6.38
N GLU A 266 11.08 -3.44 -6.54
CA GLU A 266 12.50 -3.78 -6.54
C GLU A 266 13.35 -2.57 -6.16
N MET A 267 14.11 -2.71 -5.09
CA MET A 267 15.20 -1.80 -4.78
C MET A 267 16.50 -2.33 -5.40
N THR A 268 17.08 -1.55 -6.30
CA THR A 268 18.37 -1.87 -6.91
C THR A 268 19.52 -1.81 -5.90
N GLU A 269 20.71 -2.29 -6.30
CA GLU A 269 21.92 -2.18 -5.46
C GLU A 269 22.33 -0.72 -5.18
N ASP A 270 21.97 0.20 -6.08
CA ASP A 270 22.18 1.64 -5.93
C ASP A 270 21.11 2.32 -5.05
N GLU A 271 20.27 1.55 -4.38
CA GLU A 271 19.19 2.05 -3.51
C GLU A 271 18.20 2.97 -4.25
N VAL A 272 17.81 2.57 -5.45
CA VAL A 272 16.79 3.22 -6.27
C VAL A 272 15.65 2.24 -6.54
N GLU A 273 14.42 2.68 -6.40
CA GLU A 273 13.26 1.88 -6.83
C GLU A 273 13.18 1.90 -8.36
N TYR A 274 13.05 0.70 -8.95
CA TYR A 274 13.14 0.55 -10.40
C TYR A 274 11.95 1.14 -11.15
N SER A 275 10.73 1.01 -10.62
CA SER A 275 9.47 1.24 -11.33
C SER A 275 8.77 2.53 -10.93
N ILE A 276 8.84 2.89 -9.66
CA ILE A 276 8.12 4.01 -9.04
C ILE A 276 9.10 5.16 -8.77
N PRO A 277 8.89 6.35 -9.34
CA PRO A 277 9.84 7.45 -9.29
C PRO A 277 9.79 8.21 -7.96
N TYR A 278 10.31 7.64 -6.88
CA TYR A 278 10.33 8.28 -5.56
C TYR A 278 11.09 9.61 -5.53
N ASP A 279 12.04 9.80 -6.41
CA ASP A 279 12.77 11.06 -6.62
C ASP A 279 11.87 12.19 -7.20
N GLU A 280 10.79 11.85 -7.88
CA GLU A 280 9.74 12.79 -8.31
C GLU A 280 8.65 12.95 -7.24
N ILE A 281 8.32 11.88 -6.49
CA ILE A 281 7.23 11.82 -5.51
C ILE A 281 7.60 12.57 -4.22
N ILE A 282 8.76 12.31 -3.64
CA ILE A 282 9.17 12.88 -2.35
C ILE A 282 9.19 14.41 -2.37
N PRO A 283 9.74 15.09 -3.41
CA PRO A 283 9.65 16.54 -3.51
C PRO A 283 8.23 17.08 -3.50
N VAL A 284 7.27 16.39 -4.12
CA VAL A 284 5.85 16.80 -4.15
C VAL A 284 5.23 16.69 -2.76
N LEU A 285 5.54 15.64 -2.01
CA LEU A 285 5.08 15.48 -0.63
C LEU A 285 5.62 16.57 0.29
N ILE A 286 6.89 16.94 0.12
CA ILE A 286 7.53 18.04 0.86
C ILE A 286 6.87 19.38 0.48
N GLU A 287 6.67 19.65 -0.81
CA GLU A 287 6.00 20.85 -1.33
C GLU A 287 4.58 20.99 -0.76
N GLY A 288 3.84 19.87 -0.72
CA GLY A 288 2.47 19.82 -0.19
C GLY A 288 2.38 19.87 1.33
N GLY A 289 3.51 19.81 2.04
CA GLY A 289 3.54 19.83 3.50
C GLY A 289 3.01 18.56 4.16
N PHE A 290 3.14 17.41 3.48
CA PHE A 290 2.77 16.12 4.06
C PHE A 290 3.54 15.86 5.35
N ASP A 291 2.85 15.41 6.42
CA ASP A 291 3.40 15.20 7.76
C ASP A 291 3.13 13.79 8.32
N GLY A 292 2.57 12.91 7.49
CA GLY A 292 2.25 11.53 7.83
C GLY A 292 3.44 10.57 7.69
N TYR A 293 3.12 9.29 7.61
CA TYR A 293 4.10 8.23 7.42
C TYR A 293 4.18 7.78 5.96
N LEU A 294 5.42 7.55 5.49
CA LEU A 294 5.71 6.71 4.35
C LEU A 294 5.89 5.29 4.88
N SER A 295 4.92 4.44 4.67
CA SER A 295 4.88 3.07 5.15
C SER A 295 5.31 2.12 4.03
N SER A 296 6.50 1.54 4.14
CA SER A 296 7.03 0.60 3.13
C SER A 296 6.06 -0.56 2.91
N GLU A 297 5.80 -0.90 1.65
CA GLU A 297 4.99 -2.05 1.28
C GLU A 297 5.64 -2.80 0.10
N TYR A 298 6.41 -3.86 0.42
CA TYR A 298 7.15 -4.64 -0.55
C TYR A 298 6.24 -5.65 -1.25
N GLU A 299 6.18 -5.57 -2.57
CA GLU A 299 5.36 -6.44 -3.43
C GLU A 299 6.19 -7.33 -4.38
N GLY A 300 7.49 -7.12 -4.45
CA GLY A 300 8.37 -7.84 -5.39
C GLY A 300 8.58 -9.31 -5.06
N ASN A 301 8.45 -9.71 -3.79
CA ASN A 301 8.68 -11.07 -3.31
C ASN A 301 7.94 -12.13 -4.12
N ARG A 302 6.66 -11.92 -4.40
CA ARG A 302 5.81 -12.87 -5.14
C ARG A 302 6.23 -13.10 -6.59
N HIS A 303 7.06 -12.21 -7.13
CA HIS A 303 7.55 -12.30 -8.51
C HIS A 303 8.94 -12.94 -8.61
N ILE A 304 9.64 -13.18 -7.51
CA ILE A 304 11.00 -13.75 -7.50
C ILE A 304 11.10 -15.06 -6.72
N GLN A 305 10.17 -15.35 -5.82
CA GLN A 305 10.20 -16.51 -4.91
C GLN A 305 10.22 -17.87 -5.61
N ASP A 306 9.86 -17.94 -6.90
CA ASP A 306 9.90 -19.14 -7.72
C ASP A 306 11.32 -19.58 -8.07
N ALA A 307 12.27 -18.64 -8.13
CA ALA A 307 13.61 -18.88 -8.65
C ALA A 307 14.73 -18.36 -7.74
N PHE A 308 14.44 -17.41 -6.86
CA PHE A 308 15.44 -16.75 -6.02
C PHE A 308 14.99 -16.71 -4.55
N PRO A 309 15.94 -16.74 -3.61
CA PRO A 309 15.65 -16.41 -2.22
C PRO A 309 15.08 -14.98 -2.12
N VAL A 310 14.01 -14.84 -1.35
CA VAL A 310 13.46 -13.52 -1.00
C VAL A 310 14.21 -13.00 0.21
N ASP A 311 14.64 -11.75 0.15
CA ASP A 311 15.21 -11.00 1.26
C ASP A 311 14.46 -9.67 1.41
N SER A 312 13.26 -9.76 1.99
CA SER A 312 12.39 -8.60 2.19
C SER A 312 13.03 -7.58 3.14
N VAL A 313 13.81 -8.05 4.11
CA VAL A 313 14.50 -7.19 5.09
C VAL A 313 15.50 -6.28 4.38
N GLU A 314 16.32 -6.82 3.48
CA GLU A 314 17.27 -6.04 2.70
C GLU A 314 16.56 -5.09 1.72
N GLN A 315 15.47 -5.53 1.09
CA GLN A 315 14.69 -4.68 0.18
C GLN A 315 14.08 -3.48 0.91
N VAL A 316 13.47 -3.68 2.06
CA VAL A 316 12.93 -2.61 2.91
C VAL A 316 14.05 -1.69 3.42
N ARG A 317 15.20 -2.26 3.84
CA ARG A 317 16.38 -1.49 4.25
C ARG A 317 16.84 -0.53 3.16
N ARG A 318 16.97 -1.02 1.91
CA ARG A 318 17.37 -0.19 0.76
C ARG A 318 16.36 0.92 0.47
N GLN A 319 15.04 0.62 0.57
CA GLN A 319 14.01 1.66 0.39
C GLN A 319 14.15 2.75 1.46
N HIS A 320 14.37 2.38 2.72
CA HIS A 320 14.58 3.37 3.78
C HIS A 320 15.88 4.17 3.62
N ALA A 321 16.96 3.58 3.08
CA ALA A 321 18.15 4.32 2.73
C ALA A 321 17.88 5.34 1.61
N MET A 322 17.07 4.98 0.61
CA MET A 322 16.56 5.91 -0.40
C MET A 322 15.75 7.05 0.24
N PHE A 323 14.82 6.75 1.17
CA PHE A 323 14.03 7.78 1.85
C PHE A 323 14.92 8.74 2.64
N VAL A 324 15.87 8.24 3.42
CA VAL A 324 16.84 9.07 4.16
C VAL A 324 17.55 10.05 3.21
N ARG A 325 18.04 9.56 2.08
CA ARG A 325 18.69 10.38 1.06
C ARG A 325 17.75 11.44 0.46
N LEU A 326 16.56 11.04 0.02
CA LEU A 326 15.60 11.93 -0.65
C LEU A 326 14.97 12.97 0.31
N LEU A 327 14.79 12.61 1.57
CA LEU A 327 14.29 13.49 2.61
C LEU A 327 15.41 14.42 3.17
N GLY A 328 16.69 14.15 2.85
CA GLY A 328 17.80 14.90 3.39
C GLY A 328 18.02 14.69 4.88
N GLU A 329 17.63 13.54 5.40
CA GLU A 329 17.90 13.12 6.78
C GLU A 329 19.39 12.76 6.93
N VAL A 330 19.90 12.86 8.17
CA VAL A 330 21.25 12.38 8.50
C VAL A 330 21.11 10.88 8.84
N ALA A 331 21.89 10.06 8.13
CA ALA A 331 21.92 8.61 8.36
C ALA A 331 22.45 8.24 9.74
#